data_defcddffd249b926ba21216f91487f83
#
_entry.id   defcddffd249b926ba21216f91487f83
#
_cell.length_a   1.000
_cell.length_b   1.000
_cell.length_c   1.000
_cell.angle_alpha   90.00
_cell.angle_beta   90.00
_cell.angle_gamma   90.00
#
_symmetry.space_group_name_H-M   'P 1'
#
loop_
_entity.id
_entity.type
_entity.pdbx_description
1 polymer ?
#
loop_
_entity_poly.entity_id
_entity_poly.type
_entity_poly.pdbx_seq_one_letter_code
_entity_poly.pdbx_strand_id
1 'polypeptide(L)'
;MTVSEEVNLEKILPSNGPSINEVKKYLKKYSDEKIVIKCGASVLIDPNLFNLFISDVAIIKKIGLTPVIVHGGGKRINIKLKELNIESTFIKGLRVTNKDTIKVVEDVLIEFNKEIVDALKEKSCNARSITTKEHNIISVKPESDELCFVGIPTHVKTDILKEVVKANEVPVIAPLGLDENNQTFNINADYAVAFVAKELKARRLLLMTDVEGVMDKNKKLISEITPSIAKKMIAENIISNGMVPKINTCIDAVNNGVKGVCIIDGRKPNSILFELFSDKGSGTLIRYERV
;
A
#
# COMPACT_ATOMS: atom_id res chain seq x y z
N MET A 1 -10.74 11.43 -18.43
CA MET A 1 -10.94 12.84 -17.97
C MET A 1 -9.67 13.59 -18.29
N THR A 2 -9.74 14.60 -19.14
CA THR A 2 -8.61 15.50 -19.39
C THR A 2 -8.24 16.21 -18.10
N VAL A 3 -6.95 16.16 -17.72
CA VAL A 3 -6.42 16.96 -16.62
C VAL A 3 -6.79 18.40 -16.92
N SER A 4 -7.67 19.00 -16.10
CA SER A 4 -8.11 20.37 -16.33
C SER A 4 -6.90 21.29 -16.27
N GLU A 5 -6.68 22.10 -17.28
CA GLU A 5 -5.56 23.06 -17.39
C GLU A 5 -5.52 24.13 -16.29
N GLU A 6 -6.46 24.09 -15.32
CA GLU A 6 -6.66 25.12 -14.30
C GLU A 6 -6.16 24.78 -12.89
N VAL A 7 -5.52 23.63 -12.67
CA VAL A 7 -5.02 23.30 -11.33
C VAL A 7 -3.78 24.13 -11.02
N ASN A 8 -3.90 25.11 -10.13
CA ASN A 8 -2.77 25.93 -9.68
C ASN A 8 -1.84 25.13 -8.77
N LEU A 9 -0.84 24.47 -9.38
CA LEU A 9 0.13 23.62 -8.70
C LEU A 9 0.94 24.36 -7.64
N GLU A 10 1.19 25.67 -7.80
CA GLU A 10 1.93 26.50 -6.83
C GLU A 10 1.23 26.57 -5.48
N LYS A 11 -0.12 26.56 -5.49
CA LYS A 11 -0.93 26.60 -4.26
C LYS A 11 -1.15 25.23 -3.62
N ILE A 12 -0.90 24.14 -4.36
CA ILE A 12 -1.21 22.78 -3.91
C ILE A 12 0.03 22.04 -3.44
N LEU A 13 1.16 22.21 -4.15
CA LEU A 13 2.39 21.51 -3.83
C LEU A 13 3.08 22.12 -2.60
N PRO A 14 3.61 21.26 -1.72
CA PRO A 14 4.40 21.75 -0.60
C PRO A 14 5.71 22.38 -1.10
N SER A 15 6.19 23.42 -0.40
CA SER A 15 7.42 24.15 -0.77
C SER A 15 8.67 23.27 -0.82
N ASN A 16 8.68 22.19 -0.04
CA ASN A 16 9.73 21.17 -0.01
C ASN A 16 9.38 19.90 -0.79
N GLY A 17 8.42 19.97 -1.72
CA GLY A 17 8.01 18.88 -2.61
C GLY A 17 8.77 18.87 -3.94
N PRO A 18 8.38 17.96 -4.87
CA PRO A 18 8.91 17.96 -6.23
C PRO A 18 8.57 19.25 -6.97
N SER A 19 9.41 19.63 -7.94
CA SER A 19 9.22 20.85 -8.70
C SER A 19 7.97 20.79 -9.59
N ILE A 20 7.36 21.95 -9.85
CA ILE A 20 6.17 22.05 -10.71
C ILE A 20 6.42 21.44 -12.10
N ASN A 21 7.61 21.63 -12.66
CA ASN A 21 7.95 21.09 -13.97
C ASN A 21 8.01 19.56 -13.97
N GLU A 22 8.57 18.96 -12.93
CA GLU A 22 8.57 17.51 -12.75
C GLU A 22 7.16 16.98 -12.56
N VAL A 23 6.35 17.63 -11.73
CA VAL A 23 4.94 17.23 -11.53
C VAL A 23 4.18 17.26 -12.84
N LYS A 24 4.26 18.33 -13.65
CA LYS A 24 3.62 18.43 -14.97
C LYS A 24 4.06 17.32 -15.93
N LYS A 25 5.36 17.00 -15.94
CA LYS A 25 5.95 15.92 -16.75
C LYS A 25 5.34 14.56 -16.38
N TYR A 26 5.26 14.26 -15.08
CA TYR A 26 4.79 12.96 -14.60
C TYR A 26 3.28 12.83 -14.57
N LEU A 27 2.51 13.92 -14.42
CA LEU A 27 1.05 13.87 -14.50
C LEU A 27 0.57 13.27 -15.83
N LYS A 28 1.18 13.68 -16.96
CA LYS A 28 0.87 13.09 -18.27
C LYS A 28 1.12 11.58 -18.32
N LYS A 29 2.15 11.10 -17.60
CA LYS A 29 2.51 9.68 -17.54
C LYS A 29 1.52 8.85 -16.72
N TYR A 30 0.89 9.45 -15.71
CA TYR A 30 -0.02 8.78 -14.80
C TYR A 30 -1.50 9.05 -15.11
N SER A 31 -1.80 9.91 -16.09
CA SER A 31 -3.15 10.09 -16.61
C SER A 31 -3.74 8.74 -17.01
N ASP A 32 -4.94 8.44 -16.52
CA ASP A 32 -5.67 7.18 -16.74
C ASP A 32 -4.99 5.89 -16.19
N GLU A 33 -3.86 6.04 -15.51
CA GLU A 33 -3.13 4.91 -14.92
C GLU A 33 -3.56 4.68 -13.46
N LYS A 34 -3.43 3.44 -13.00
CA LYS A 34 -3.78 3.05 -11.64
C LYS A 34 -2.53 3.08 -10.75
N ILE A 35 -2.65 3.75 -9.61
CA ILE A 35 -1.62 3.85 -8.58
C ILE A 35 -2.20 3.19 -7.32
N VAL A 36 -1.49 2.22 -6.78
CA VAL A 36 -1.87 1.56 -5.52
C VAL A 36 -0.82 1.89 -4.46
N ILE A 37 -1.26 2.28 -3.28
CA ILE A 37 -0.38 2.71 -2.19
C ILE A 37 -0.68 1.86 -0.95
N LYS A 38 0.35 1.21 -0.43
CA LYS A 38 0.27 0.57 0.88
C LYS A 38 0.68 1.55 1.97
N CYS A 39 -0.27 1.92 2.83
CA CYS A 39 0.02 2.63 4.08
C CYS A 39 0.40 1.62 5.16
N GLY A 40 1.61 1.74 5.71
CA GLY A 40 2.11 0.76 6.68
C GLY A 40 3.15 1.30 7.65
N ALA A 41 3.67 0.39 8.46
CA ALA A 41 4.79 0.65 9.37
C ALA A 41 4.53 1.79 10.38
N SER A 42 5.47 2.73 10.54
CA SER A 42 5.37 3.82 11.52
C SER A 42 4.27 4.82 11.23
N VAL A 43 3.86 4.96 9.97
CA VAL A 43 2.73 5.83 9.57
C VAL A 43 1.44 5.48 10.32
N LEU A 44 1.28 4.22 10.75
CA LEU A 44 0.08 3.74 11.41
C LEU A 44 -0.08 4.19 12.87
N ILE A 45 1.00 4.62 13.51
CA ILE A 45 1.03 4.93 14.95
C ILE A 45 1.59 6.31 15.29
N ASP A 46 2.32 6.93 14.37
CA ASP A 46 2.86 8.29 14.55
C ASP A 46 1.91 9.30 13.91
N PRO A 47 1.27 10.20 14.70
CA PRO A 47 0.31 11.17 14.19
C PRO A 47 0.89 12.12 13.14
N ASN A 48 2.17 12.49 13.25
CA ASN A 48 2.80 13.40 12.30
C ASN A 48 3.01 12.70 10.95
N LEU A 49 3.51 11.45 10.96
CA LEU A 49 3.69 10.66 9.76
C LEU A 49 2.35 10.32 9.11
N PHE A 50 1.31 10.04 9.91
CA PHE A 50 -0.04 9.85 9.44
C PHE A 50 -0.56 11.09 8.71
N ASN A 51 -0.42 12.28 9.32
CA ASN A 51 -0.83 13.54 8.71
C ASN A 51 -0.08 13.86 7.41
N LEU A 52 1.21 13.54 7.32
CA LEU A 52 2.00 13.67 6.08
C LEU A 52 1.47 12.75 4.99
N PHE A 53 1.20 11.48 5.31
CA PHE A 53 0.61 10.52 4.39
C PHE A 53 -0.75 11.01 3.86
N ILE A 54 -1.66 11.43 4.74
CA ILE A 54 -2.98 11.97 4.36
C ILE A 54 -2.84 13.21 3.47
N SER A 55 -1.85 14.07 3.76
CA SER A 55 -1.57 15.26 2.95
C SER A 55 -1.09 14.89 1.55
N ASP A 56 -0.14 13.96 1.42
CA ASP A 56 0.35 13.48 0.12
C ASP A 56 -0.79 12.90 -0.73
N VAL A 57 -1.65 12.07 -0.14
CA VAL A 57 -2.82 11.48 -0.83
C VAL A 57 -3.80 12.57 -1.28
N ALA A 58 -4.10 13.54 -0.41
CA ALA A 58 -5.00 14.64 -0.76
C ALA A 58 -4.43 15.53 -1.88
N ILE A 59 -3.11 15.76 -1.90
CA ILE A 59 -2.43 16.47 -2.99
C ILE A 59 -2.56 15.68 -4.30
N ILE A 60 -2.25 14.38 -4.29
CA ILE A 60 -2.38 13.50 -5.46
C ILE A 60 -3.81 13.57 -6.02
N LYS A 61 -4.81 13.56 -5.13
CA LYS A 61 -6.21 13.68 -5.54
C LYS A 61 -6.53 15.04 -6.15
N LYS A 62 -6.06 16.14 -5.53
CA LYS A 62 -6.28 17.51 -6.01
C LYS A 62 -5.66 17.78 -7.38
N ILE A 63 -4.54 17.12 -7.71
CA ILE A 63 -3.90 17.24 -9.03
C ILE A 63 -4.49 16.30 -10.08
N GLY A 64 -5.59 15.60 -9.78
CA GLY A 64 -6.39 14.85 -10.74
C GLY A 64 -6.12 13.35 -10.81
N LEU A 65 -5.28 12.79 -9.93
CA LEU A 65 -5.07 11.35 -9.84
C LEU A 65 -5.91 10.75 -8.69
N THR A 66 -6.32 9.50 -8.82
CA THR A 66 -7.05 8.80 -7.76
C THR A 66 -6.31 7.53 -7.38
N PRO A 67 -5.49 7.56 -6.30
CA PRO A 67 -4.82 6.38 -5.81
C PRO A 67 -5.79 5.41 -5.12
N VAL A 68 -5.47 4.13 -5.15
CA VAL A 68 -6.12 3.08 -4.35
C VAL A 68 -5.24 2.83 -3.12
N ILE A 69 -5.81 2.94 -1.93
CA ILE A 69 -5.07 2.75 -0.68
C ILE A 69 -5.40 1.37 -0.10
N VAL A 70 -4.36 0.63 0.29
CA VAL A 70 -4.48 -0.54 1.16
C VAL A 70 -3.67 -0.26 2.42
N HIS A 71 -4.31 -0.25 3.58
CA HIS A 71 -3.58 0.01 4.82
C HIS A 71 -3.14 -1.27 5.52
N GLY A 72 -2.14 -1.15 6.40
CA GLY A 72 -1.80 -2.19 7.34
C GLY A 72 -2.50 -1.99 8.69
N GLY A 73 -2.10 -2.77 9.71
CA GLY A 73 -2.64 -2.63 11.06
C GLY A 73 -1.79 -3.32 12.13
N GLY A 74 -0.71 -4.01 11.73
CA GLY A 74 0.02 -4.92 12.61
C GLY A 74 0.43 -4.33 13.95
N LYS A 75 0.93 -3.08 13.99
CA LYS A 75 1.33 -2.40 15.23
C LYS A 75 0.13 -2.07 16.12
N ARG A 76 -0.99 -1.57 15.54
CA ARG A 76 -2.23 -1.28 16.26
C ARG A 76 -2.86 -2.56 16.80
N ILE A 77 -2.89 -3.63 16.01
CA ILE A 77 -3.37 -4.95 16.44
C ILE A 77 -2.55 -5.46 17.63
N ASN A 78 -1.20 -5.35 17.59
CA ASN A 78 -0.36 -5.75 18.72
C ASN A 78 -0.69 -4.99 20.00
N ILE A 79 -0.90 -3.68 19.92
CA ILE A 79 -1.29 -2.85 21.07
C ILE A 79 -2.62 -3.35 21.62
N LYS A 80 -3.63 -3.54 20.76
CA LYS A 80 -4.97 -3.95 21.19
C LYS A 80 -5.00 -5.36 21.80
N LEU A 81 -4.30 -6.32 21.19
CA LEU A 81 -4.18 -7.66 21.74
C LEU A 81 -3.50 -7.66 23.12
N LYS A 82 -2.47 -6.83 23.30
CA LYS A 82 -1.79 -6.67 24.59
C LYS A 82 -2.71 -6.07 25.66
N GLU A 83 -3.52 -5.06 25.32
CA GLU A 83 -4.53 -4.49 26.22
C GLU A 83 -5.56 -5.52 26.69
N LEU A 84 -5.91 -6.46 25.80
CA LEU A 84 -6.87 -7.53 26.08
C LEU A 84 -6.23 -8.79 26.69
N ASN A 85 -4.91 -8.77 26.98
CA ASN A 85 -4.14 -9.92 27.44
C ASN A 85 -4.24 -11.14 26.52
N ILE A 86 -4.37 -10.92 25.20
CA ILE A 86 -4.35 -11.98 24.17
C ILE A 86 -2.93 -12.07 23.61
N GLU A 87 -2.37 -13.28 23.68
CA GLU A 87 -1.03 -13.55 23.15
C GLU A 87 -1.02 -13.45 21.62
N SER A 88 0.02 -12.81 21.08
CA SER A 88 0.22 -12.66 19.64
C SER A 88 1.41 -13.45 19.17
N THR A 89 1.18 -14.53 18.44
CA THR A 89 2.21 -15.41 17.88
C THR A 89 2.31 -15.27 16.37
N PHE A 90 3.49 -15.60 15.82
CA PHE A 90 3.77 -15.50 14.39
C PHE A 90 4.45 -16.76 13.87
N ILE A 91 4.03 -17.20 12.69
CA ILE A 91 4.66 -18.29 11.93
C ILE A 91 5.11 -17.71 10.59
N LYS A 92 6.40 -17.78 10.28
CA LYS A 92 6.99 -17.25 9.03
C LYS A 92 6.60 -15.80 8.72
N GLY A 93 6.42 -14.96 9.76
CA GLY A 93 6.04 -13.56 9.61
C GLY A 93 4.54 -13.30 9.45
N LEU A 94 3.70 -14.33 9.43
CA LEU A 94 2.25 -14.23 9.44
C LEU A 94 1.73 -14.40 10.87
N ARG A 95 0.78 -13.56 11.28
CA ARG A 95 0.16 -13.65 12.60
C ARG A 95 -0.76 -14.85 12.68
N VAL A 96 -0.54 -15.76 13.61
CA VAL A 96 -1.52 -16.78 13.94
C VAL A 96 -2.79 -16.07 14.44
N THR A 97 -3.89 -16.28 13.74
CA THR A 97 -5.13 -15.52 13.94
C THR A 97 -6.24 -16.49 14.32
N ASN A 98 -6.34 -16.86 15.60
CA ASN A 98 -7.39 -17.73 16.11
C ASN A 98 -8.74 -17.00 16.21
N LYS A 99 -9.77 -17.69 16.71
CA LYS A 99 -11.16 -17.19 16.78
C LYS A 99 -11.32 -15.90 17.60
N ASP A 100 -10.54 -15.71 18.66
CA ASP A 100 -10.58 -14.50 19.47
C ASP A 100 -9.75 -13.39 18.84
N THR A 101 -8.60 -13.75 18.29
CA THR A 101 -7.71 -12.81 17.59
C THR A 101 -8.39 -12.21 16.35
N ILE A 102 -9.14 -12.99 15.55
CA ILE A 102 -9.75 -12.45 14.30
C ILE A 102 -10.76 -11.34 14.58
N LYS A 103 -11.51 -11.42 15.68
CA LYS A 103 -12.45 -10.36 16.08
C LYS A 103 -11.73 -9.05 16.37
N VAL A 104 -10.64 -9.12 17.15
CA VAL A 104 -9.81 -7.94 17.46
C VAL A 104 -9.15 -7.39 16.20
N VAL A 105 -8.64 -8.24 15.33
CA VAL A 105 -8.05 -7.85 14.05
C VAL A 105 -9.06 -7.13 13.18
N GLU A 106 -10.27 -7.68 13.02
CA GLU A 106 -11.33 -7.07 12.22
C GLU A 106 -11.71 -5.69 12.77
N ASP A 107 -11.98 -5.58 14.06
CA ASP A 107 -12.38 -4.32 14.71
C ASP A 107 -11.30 -3.24 14.56
N VAL A 108 -10.04 -3.56 14.86
CA VAL A 108 -8.91 -2.62 14.75
C VAL A 108 -8.69 -2.16 13.30
N LEU A 109 -8.81 -3.06 12.33
CA LEU A 109 -8.62 -2.71 10.92
C LEU A 109 -9.78 -1.87 10.38
N ILE A 110 -11.02 -2.14 10.78
CA ILE A 110 -12.20 -1.34 10.40
C ILE A 110 -12.13 0.06 11.03
N GLU A 111 -11.78 0.15 12.31
CA GLU A 111 -11.61 1.43 13.01
C GLU A 111 -10.55 2.28 12.32
N PHE A 112 -9.38 1.70 12.03
CA PHE A 112 -8.31 2.42 11.35
C PHE A 112 -8.66 2.79 9.91
N ASN A 113 -9.41 1.95 9.19
CA ASN A 113 -9.91 2.27 7.87
C ASN A 113 -10.76 3.55 7.91
N LYS A 114 -11.67 3.64 8.89
CA LYS A 114 -12.51 4.80 9.12
C LYS A 114 -11.68 6.05 9.43
N GLU A 115 -10.65 5.95 10.30
CA GLU A 115 -9.75 7.08 10.60
C GLU A 115 -9.11 7.64 9.34
N ILE A 116 -8.63 6.79 8.42
CA ILE A 116 -8.03 7.24 7.15
C ILE A 116 -9.08 7.96 6.29
N VAL A 117 -10.26 7.38 6.16
CA VAL A 117 -11.36 7.98 5.36
C VAL A 117 -11.76 9.34 5.91
N ASP A 118 -11.93 9.45 7.23
CA ASP A 118 -12.33 10.70 7.90
C ASP A 118 -11.23 11.77 7.76
N ALA A 119 -9.96 11.41 7.98
CA ALA A 119 -8.83 12.32 7.80
C ALA A 119 -8.67 12.83 6.35
N LEU A 120 -8.97 11.99 5.35
CA LEU A 120 -8.99 12.42 3.95
C LEU A 120 -10.14 13.41 3.68
N LYS A 121 -11.33 13.14 4.23
CA LYS A 121 -12.50 14.03 4.11
C LYS A 121 -12.25 15.41 4.75
N GLU A 122 -11.59 15.47 5.89
CA GLU A 122 -11.15 16.72 6.54
C GLU A 122 -10.26 17.57 5.62
N LYS A 123 -9.46 16.93 4.75
CA LYS A 123 -8.66 17.63 3.72
C LYS A 123 -9.40 17.85 2.40
N SER A 124 -10.75 17.77 2.42
CA SER A 124 -11.59 17.90 1.23
C SER A 124 -11.24 16.87 0.13
N CYS A 125 -10.79 15.68 0.55
CA CYS A 125 -10.50 14.57 -0.32
C CYS A 125 -11.52 13.46 -0.07
N ASN A 126 -12.51 13.32 -0.98
CA ASN A 126 -13.53 12.29 -0.86
C ASN A 126 -12.90 10.90 -0.88
N ALA A 127 -13.28 10.08 0.09
CA ALA A 127 -12.79 8.73 0.24
C ALA A 127 -13.91 7.78 0.66
N ARG A 128 -13.77 6.50 0.30
CA ARG A 128 -14.73 5.44 0.62
C ARG A 128 -14.05 4.29 1.35
N SER A 129 -14.66 3.88 2.46
CA SER A 129 -14.29 2.69 3.22
C SER A 129 -14.60 1.43 2.42
N ILE A 130 -13.64 0.49 2.41
CA ILE A 130 -13.80 -0.85 1.82
C ILE A 130 -13.28 -1.87 2.82
N THR A 131 -14.21 -2.58 3.45
CA THR A 131 -13.95 -3.55 4.51
C THR A 131 -14.81 -4.80 4.30
N THR A 132 -14.71 -5.80 5.17
CA THR A 132 -15.59 -6.97 5.16
C THR A 132 -17.04 -6.62 5.53
N LYS A 133 -17.26 -5.53 6.26
CA LYS A 133 -18.61 -5.05 6.65
C LYS A 133 -19.22 -4.11 5.61
N GLU A 134 -18.36 -3.40 4.87
CA GLU A 134 -18.78 -2.42 3.86
C GLU A 134 -18.04 -2.69 2.55
N HIS A 135 -18.76 -3.11 1.52
CA HIS A 135 -18.20 -3.30 0.18
C HIS A 135 -17.05 -4.32 0.11
N ASN A 136 -17.18 -5.50 0.75
CA ASN A 136 -16.13 -6.52 0.63
C ASN A 136 -15.76 -6.81 -0.82
N ILE A 137 -14.48 -6.63 -1.14
CA ILE A 137 -13.95 -6.85 -2.49
C ILE A 137 -13.00 -8.04 -2.58
N ILE A 138 -12.44 -8.51 -1.44
CA ILE A 138 -11.41 -9.56 -1.45
C ILE A 138 -12.03 -10.87 -1.03
N SER A 139 -12.03 -11.84 -1.93
CA SER A 139 -12.31 -13.24 -1.61
C SER A 139 -11.03 -13.95 -1.21
N VAL A 140 -11.11 -14.84 -0.23
CA VAL A 140 -9.96 -15.57 0.30
C VAL A 140 -10.24 -17.07 0.41
N LYS A 141 -9.15 -17.83 0.51
CA LYS A 141 -9.13 -19.20 1.05
C LYS A 141 -8.20 -19.23 2.26
N PRO A 142 -8.37 -20.18 3.20
CA PRO A 142 -7.44 -20.38 4.31
C PRO A 142 -6.01 -20.58 3.82
N GLU A 143 -5.02 -20.02 4.53
CA GLU A 143 -3.58 -20.22 4.26
C GLU A 143 -3.14 -21.61 4.73
N SER A 144 -3.39 -21.92 5.99
CA SER A 144 -3.12 -23.23 6.61
C SER A 144 -3.89 -23.37 7.94
N ASP A 145 -4.07 -24.60 8.40
CA ASP A 145 -4.72 -24.88 9.69
C ASP A 145 -3.96 -24.24 10.87
N GLU A 146 -2.62 -24.25 10.83
CA GLU A 146 -1.76 -23.67 11.88
C GLU A 146 -1.96 -22.14 12.02
N LEU A 147 -2.31 -21.45 10.95
CA LEU A 147 -2.52 -20.01 10.91
C LEU A 147 -3.97 -19.63 11.21
N CYS A 148 -4.88 -20.59 11.27
CA CYS A 148 -6.32 -20.40 11.53
C CYS A 148 -6.98 -19.43 10.54
N PHE A 149 -7.47 -18.26 11.01
CA PHE A 149 -8.16 -17.27 10.18
C PHE A 149 -7.20 -16.32 9.45
N VAL A 150 -6.12 -16.85 8.89
CA VAL A 150 -5.27 -16.14 7.92
C VAL A 150 -5.64 -16.57 6.51
N GLY A 151 -5.92 -15.59 5.63
CA GLY A 151 -6.40 -15.83 4.29
C GLY A 151 -5.39 -15.46 3.20
N ILE A 152 -5.41 -16.28 2.13
CA ILE A 152 -4.76 -15.96 0.85
C ILE A 152 -5.84 -15.37 -0.07
N PRO A 153 -5.62 -14.17 -0.65
CA PRO A 153 -6.50 -13.61 -1.66
C PRO A 153 -6.63 -14.52 -2.89
N THR A 154 -7.86 -14.76 -3.35
CA THR A 154 -8.16 -15.56 -4.55
C THR A 154 -8.80 -14.74 -5.65
N HIS A 155 -9.52 -13.67 -5.28
CA HIS A 155 -10.20 -12.79 -6.23
C HIS A 155 -10.39 -11.39 -5.65
N VAL A 156 -10.39 -10.36 -6.52
CA VAL A 156 -10.75 -8.98 -6.17
C VAL A 156 -11.87 -8.48 -7.09
N LYS A 157 -12.97 -8.02 -6.52
CA LYS A 157 -14.07 -7.38 -7.25
C LYS A 157 -13.64 -5.99 -7.74
N THR A 158 -12.89 -5.94 -8.83
CA THR A 158 -12.31 -4.69 -9.36
C THR A 158 -13.37 -3.71 -9.85
N ASP A 159 -14.59 -4.16 -10.16
CA ASP A 159 -15.66 -3.28 -10.63
C ASP A 159 -16.12 -2.33 -9.52
N ILE A 160 -16.19 -2.78 -8.27
CA ILE A 160 -16.46 -1.92 -7.12
C ILE A 160 -15.40 -0.81 -7.01
N LEU A 161 -14.12 -1.16 -7.19
CA LEU A 161 -13.04 -0.16 -7.17
C LEU A 161 -13.16 0.85 -8.31
N LYS A 162 -13.53 0.39 -9.51
CA LYS A 162 -13.79 1.28 -10.66
C LYS A 162 -14.94 2.23 -10.41
N GLU A 163 -16.03 1.74 -9.78
CA GLU A 163 -17.17 2.58 -9.40
C GLU A 163 -16.78 3.67 -8.40
N VAL A 164 -16.01 3.32 -7.34
CA VAL A 164 -15.52 4.26 -6.35
C VAL A 164 -14.64 5.34 -7.01
N VAL A 165 -13.70 4.93 -7.86
CA VAL A 165 -12.82 5.86 -8.59
C VAL A 165 -13.64 6.74 -9.55
N LYS A 166 -14.64 6.18 -10.24
CA LYS A 166 -15.55 6.93 -11.13
C LYS A 166 -16.42 7.94 -10.37
N ALA A 167 -16.80 7.62 -9.13
CA ALA A 167 -17.47 8.55 -8.21
C ALA A 167 -16.54 9.65 -7.67
N ASN A 168 -15.30 9.71 -8.16
CA ASN A 168 -14.27 10.66 -7.72
C ASN A 168 -13.88 10.50 -6.23
N GLU A 169 -13.95 9.29 -5.68
CA GLU A 169 -13.56 8.95 -4.31
C GLU A 169 -12.28 8.10 -4.29
N VAL A 170 -11.50 8.24 -3.24
CA VAL A 170 -10.31 7.42 -2.98
C VAL A 170 -10.76 6.13 -2.27
N PRO A 171 -10.59 4.93 -2.88
CA PRO A 171 -10.88 3.70 -2.16
C PRO A 171 -9.83 3.42 -1.10
N VAL A 172 -10.28 3.17 0.14
CA VAL A 172 -9.43 2.80 1.29
C VAL A 172 -9.79 1.38 1.71
N ILE A 173 -8.87 0.45 1.51
CA ILE A 173 -9.12 -1.00 1.63
C ILE A 173 -8.44 -1.51 2.90
N ALA A 174 -9.21 -2.17 3.78
CA ALA A 174 -8.68 -2.96 4.87
C ALA A 174 -8.17 -4.32 4.35
N PRO A 175 -7.04 -4.85 4.87
CA PRO A 175 -6.49 -6.14 4.47
C PRO A 175 -7.26 -7.30 5.12
N LEU A 176 -8.54 -7.37 4.83
CA LEU A 176 -9.50 -8.38 5.26
C LEU A 176 -10.18 -8.98 4.04
N GLY A 177 -10.62 -10.23 4.14
CA GLY A 177 -11.38 -10.87 3.09
C GLY A 177 -12.41 -11.84 3.65
N LEU A 178 -13.36 -12.23 2.82
CA LEU A 178 -14.36 -13.25 3.14
C LEU A 178 -14.09 -14.53 2.34
N ASP A 179 -14.24 -15.67 2.99
CA ASP A 179 -14.32 -16.96 2.30
C ASP A 179 -15.72 -17.21 1.71
N GLU A 180 -15.94 -18.39 1.13
CA GLU A 180 -17.22 -18.80 0.57
C GLU A 180 -18.36 -18.90 1.59
N ASN A 181 -18.05 -19.04 2.89
CA ASN A 181 -18.98 -19.10 4.00
C ASN A 181 -19.22 -17.73 4.65
N ASN A 182 -18.70 -16.64 4.05
CA ASN A 182 -18.70 -15.29 4.62
C ASN A 182 -17.96 -15.17 5.97
N GLN A 183 -17.01 -16.07 6.23
CA GLN A 183 -16.12 -15.96 7.38
C GLN A 183 -15.00 -14.95 7.07
N THR A 184 -14.76 -14.02 7.99
CA THR A 184 -13.69 -13.05 7.89
C THR A 184 -12.32 -13.69 8.11
N PHE A 185 -11.36 -13.34 7.26
CA PHE A 185 -9.94 -13.71 7.36
C PHE A 185 -9.06 -12.47 7.37
N ASN A 186 -8.02 -12.54 8.19
CA ASN A 186 -6.91 -11.59 8.19
C ASN A 186 -5.99 -11.85 7.01
N ILE A 187 -5.66 -10.82 6.25
CA ILE A 187 -4.71 -10.92 5.12
C ILE A 187 -3.45 -10.15 5.48
N ASN A 188 -2.28 -10.72 5.19
CA ASN A 188 -1.04 -9.93 5.25
C ASN A 188 -1.15 -8.73 4.31
N ALA A 189 -0.92 -7.52 4.84
CA ALA A 189 -1.15 -6.28 4.08
C ALA A 189 -0.27 -6.16 2.82
N ASP A 190 0.96 -6.72 2.82
CA ASP A 190 1.81 -6.75 1.63
C ASP A 190 1.23 -7.70 0.57
N TYR A 191 0.61 -8.82 0.97
CA TYR A 191 -0.10 -9.72 0.05
C TYR A 191 -1.39 -9.09 -0.48
N ALA A 192 -2.19 -8.49 0.40
CA ALA A 192 -3.44 -7.84 0.00
C ALA A 192 -3.18 -6.75 -1.06
N VAL A 193 -2.22 -5.84 -0.80
CA VAL A 193 -1.93 -4.74 -1.71
C VAL A 193 -1.34 -5.21 -3.04
N ALA A 194 -0.45 -6.21 -3.00
CA ALA A 194 0.12 -6.77 -4.22
C ALA A 194 -0.96 -7.44 -5.08
N PHE A 195 -1.87 -8.16 -4.45
CA PHE A 195 -2.99 -8.80 -5.15
C PHE A 195 -3.94 -7.77 -5.77
N VAL A 196 -4.34 -6.74 -5.02
CA VAL A 196 -5.14 -5.62 -5.56
C VAL A 196 -4.42 -4.93 -6.72
N ALA A 197 -3.12 -4.68 -6.59
CA ALA A 197 -2.33 -4.04 -7.64
C ALA A 197 -2.23 -4.90 -8.93
N LYS A 198 -2.10 -6.23 -8.79
CA LYS A 198 -2.10 -7.19 -9.91
C LYS A 198 -3.44 -7.18 -10.65
N GLU A 199 -4.54 -7.34 -9.93
CA GLU A 199 -5.89 -7.35 -10.50
C GLU A 199 -6.24 -6.04 -11.22
N LEU A 200 -5.76 -4.91 -10.70
CA LEU A 200 -5.90 -3.61 -11.33
C LEU A 200 -4.90 -3.37 -12.47
N LYS A 201 -3.91 -4.24 -12.66
CA LYS A 201 -2.77 -4.03 -13.58
C LYS A 201 -2.12 -2.66 -13.35
N ALA A 202 -1.83 -2.37 -12.10
CA ALA A 202 -1.40 -1.05 -11.65
C ALA A 202 -0.09 -0.61 -12.34
N ARG A 203 -0.01 0.69 -12.69
CA ARG A 203 1.22 1.30 -13.18
C ARG A 203 2.28 1.39 -12.10
N ARG A 204 1.83 1.70 -10.87
CA ARG A 204 2.69 1.78 -9.68
C ARG A 204 2.01 1.13 -8.49
N LEU A 205 2.80 0.36 -7.76
CA LEU A 205 2.53 -0.06 -6.41
C LEU A 205 3.58 0.57 -5.51
N LEU A 206 3.18 1.41 -4.55
CA LEU A 206 4.07 2.02 -3.57
C LEU A 206 3.94 1.28 -2.24
N LEU A 207 5.03 0.68 -1.76
CA LEU A 207 5.10 0.01 -0.47
C LEU A 207 5.81 0.92 0.53
N MET A 208 5.04 1.64 1.36
CA MET A 208 5.60 2.44 2.44
C MET A 208 6.08 1.54 3.58
N THR A 209 7.31 1.76 4.03
CA THR A 209 8.00 0.97 5.04
C THR A 209 8.88 1.85 5.92
N ASP A 210 9.50 1.27 6.95
CA ASP A 210 10.44 1.96 7.85
C ASP A 210 11.91 1.84 7.38
N VAL A 211 12.13 1.57 6.09
CA VAL A 211 13.46 1.52 5.47
C VAL A 211 13.48 2.35 4.18
N GLU A 212 14.64 2.88 3.82
CA GLU A 212 14.78 3.75 2.64
C GLU A 212 14.54 3.02 1.30
N GLY A 213 14.75 1.72 1.27
CA GLY A 213 14.67 0.85 0.10
C GLY A 213 15.66 -0.29 0.18
N VAL A 214 16.10 -0.79 -0.97
CA VAL A 214 17.13 -1.84 -1.07
C VAL A 214 18.51 -1.20 -1.06
N MET A 215 19.38 -1.70 -0.19
CA MET A 215 20.77 -1.23 -0.06
C MET A 215 21.74 -2.19 -0.76
N ASP A 216 22.81 -1.65 -1.31
CA ASP A 216 23.94 -2.45 -1.79
C ASP A 216 24.86 -2.92 -0.63
N LYS A 217 25.95 -3.62 -0.96
CA LYS A 217 26.97 -4.10 0.01
C LYS A 217 27.63 -2.95 0.81
N ASN A 218 27.63 -1.74 0.26
CA ASN A 218 28.21 -0.54 0.86
C ASN A 218 27.16 0.30 1.61
N LYS A 219 25.95 -0.24 1.83
CA LYS A 219 24.80 0.46 2.45
C LYS A 219 24.33 1.70 1.65
N LYS A 220 24.58 1.74 0.35
CA LYS A 220 24.08 2.77 -0.54
C LYS A 220 22.74 2.32 -1.11
N LEU A 221 21.77 3.25 -1.12
CA LEU A 221 20.44 2.99 -1.70
C LEU A 221 20.55 2.72 -3.20
N ILE A 222 19.90 1.64 -3.64
CA ILE A 222 19.78 1.29 -5.06
C ILE A 222 18.43 1.83 -5.55
N SER A 223 18.47 2.74 -6.50
CA SER A 223 17.25 3.39 -7.02
C SER A 223 16.38 2.47 -7.86
N GLU A 224 16.98 1.49 -8.55
CA GLU A 224 16.25 0.58 -9.43
C GLU A 224 16.91 -0.80 -9.49
N ILE A 225 16.09 -1.85 -9.43
CA ILE A 225 16.50 -3.24 -9.63
C ILE A 225 15.47 -3.99 -10.49
N THR A 226 15.93 -5.04 -11.17
CA THR A 226 15.06 -5.98 -11.87
C THR A 226 14.77 -7.21 -11.03
N PRO A 227 13.73 -8.01 -11.33
CA PRO A 227 13.50 -9.30 -10.67
C PRO A 227 14.72 -10.23 -10.64
N SER A 228 15.50 -10.27 -11.73
CA SER A 228 16.72 -11.09 -11.80
C SER A 228 17.82 -10.60 -10.86
N ILE A 229 18.06 -9.28 -10.83
CA ILE A 229 19.03 -8.67 -9.91
C ILE A 229 18.60 -8.88 -8.46
N ALA A 230 17.31 -8.68 -8.14
CA ALA A 230 16.79 -8.91 -6.80
C ALA A 230 16.99 -10.36 -6.32
N LYS A 231 16.70 -11.36 -7.16
CA LYS A 231 16.95 -12.78 -6.84
C LYS A 231 18.43 -13.06 -6.60
N LYS A 232 19.34 -12.50 -7.42
CA LYS A 232 20.78 -12.62 -7.24
C LYS A 232 21.21 -12.02 -5.89
N MET A 233 20.72 -10.84 -5.54
CA MET A 233 21.03 -10.16 -4.27
C MET A 233 20.53 -10.95 -3.05
N ILE A 234 19.39 -11.65 -3.16
CA ILE A 234 18.92 -12.59 -2.12
C ILE A 234 19.89 -13.78 -2.01
N ALA A 235 20.27 -14.40 -3.12
CA ALA A 235 21.20 -15.53 -3.13
C ALA A 235 22.59 -15.18 -2.55
N GLU A 236 23.03 -13.93 -2.75
CA GLU A 236 24.28 -13.39 -2.21
C GLU A 236 24.14 -12.84 -0.76
N ASN A 237 22.98 -13.01 -0.09
CA ASN A 237 22.67 -12.49 1.24
C ASN A 237 22.82 -10.95 1.38
N ILE A 238 22.78 -10.20 0.29
CA ILE A 238 22.73 -8.72 0.33
C ILE A 238 21.34 -8.29 0.79
N ILE A 239 20.30 -8.93 0.25
CA ILE A 239 18.93 -8.81 0.73
C ILE A 239 18.68 -9.98 1.68
N SER A 240 18.34 -9.69 2.93
CA SER A 240 18.21 -10.70 3.97
C SER A 240 17.02 -10.45 4.90
N ASN A 241 16.74 -11.38 5.80
CA ASN A 241 15.73 -11.27 6.86
C ASN A 241 14.33 -10.84 6.35
N GLY A 242 13.69 -9.92 7.05
CA GLY A 242 12.33 -9.41 6.73
C GLY A 242 12.18 -8.72 5.38
N MET A 243 13.30 -8.36 4.70
CA MET A 243 13.23 -7.78 3.37
C MET A 243 13.00 -8.86 2.29
N VAL A 244 13.46 -10.08 2.48
CA VAL A 244 13.29 -11.18 1.50
C VAL A 244 11.83 -11.44 1.13
N PRO A 245 10.89 -11.67 2.07
CA PRO A 245 9.49 -11.88 1.72
C PRO A 245 8.88 -10.65 1.02
N LYS A 246 9.26 -9.43 1.42
CA LYS A 246 8.81 -8.20 0.79
C LYS A 246 9.27 -8.10 -0.68
N ILE A 247 10.53 -8.38 -0.95
CA ILE A 247 11.08 -8.39 -2.32
C ILE A 247 10.43 -9.49 -3.16
N ASN A 248 10.18 -10.67 -2.61
CA ASN A 248 9.48 -11.74 -3.32
C ASN A 248 8.06 -11.33 -3.70
N THR A 249 7.34 -10.63 -2.81
CA THR A 249 6.03 -10.04 -3.12
C THR A 249 6.11 -8.99 -4.23
N CYS A 250 7.15 -8.15 -4.24
CA CYS A 250 7.38 -7.18 -5.31
C CYS A 250 7.65 -7.86 -6.66
N ILE A 251 8.50 -8.88 -6.66
CA ILE A 251 8.83 -9.69 -7.86
C ILE A 251 7.56 -10.35 -8.40
N ASP A 252 6.76 -10.96 -7.53
CA ASP A 252 5.50 -11.59 -7.93
C ASP A 252 4.54 -10.56 -8.55
N ALA A 253 4.38 -9.40 -7.94
CA ALA A 253 3.52 -8.34 -8.46
C ALA A 253 3.96 -7.86 -9.86
N VAL A 254 5.28 -7.64 -10.06
CA VAL A 254 5.84 -7.23 -11.36
C VAL A 254 5.64 -8.33 -12.40
N ASN A 255 5.91 -9.60 -12.07
CA ASN A 255 5.75 -10.73 -12.99
C ASN A 255 4.28 -10.95 -13.39
N ASN A 256 3.33 -10.48 -12.59
CA ASN A 256 1.90 -10.59 -12.82
C ASN A 256 1.24 -9.29 -13.31
N GLY A 257 2.01 -8.37 -13.90
CA GLY A 257 1.49 -7.26 -14.68
C GLY A 257 1.50 -5.88 -14.02
N VAL A 258 1.98 -5.74 -12.77
CA VAL A 258 2.27 -4.43 -12.19
C VAL A 258 3.51 -3.85 -12.86
N LYS A 259 3.39 -2.67 -13.48
CA LYS A 259 4.48 -2.08 -14.30
C LYS A 259 5.69 -1.61 -13.48
N GLY A 260 5.53 -1.44 -12.17
CA GLY A 260 6.62 -1.14 -11.25
C GLY A 260 6.16 -1.08 -9.80
N VAL A 261 6.96 -1.64 -8.91
CA VAL A 261 6.76 -1.63 -7.46
C VAL A 261 7.86 -0.82 -6.84
N CYS A 262 7.51 0.17 -6.00
CA CYS A 262 8.49 1.02 -5.32
C CYS A 262 8.43 0.76 -3.81
N ILE A 263 9.58 0.47 -3.21
CA ILE A 263 9.74 0.44 -1.75
C ILE A 263 10.24 1.81 -1.34
N ILE A 264 9.45 2.52 -0.50
CA ILE A 264 9.74 3.89 -0.08
C ILE A 264 9.71 4.03 1.44
N ASP A 265 10.48 4.97 1.96
CA ASP A 265 10.50 5.29 3.40
C ASP A 265 9.31 6.19 3.76
N GLY A 266 8.35 5.61 4.48
CA GLY A 266 7.16 6.34 4.95
C GLY A 266 7.46 7.40 6.03
N ARG A 267 8.68 7.46 6.57
CA ARG A 267 9.09 8.46 7.57
C ARG A 267 9.59 9.75 6.92
N LYS A 268 9.92 9.71 5.63
CA LYS A 268 10.37 10.89 4.88
C LYS A 268 9.17 11.72 4.42
N PRO A 269 9.15 13.04 4.69
CA PRO A 269 8.10 13.92 4.19
C PRO A 269 7.99 13.87 2.66
N ASN A 270 6.77 13.89 2.15
CA ASN A 270 6.47 13.92 0.72
C ASN A 270 7.05 12.73 -0.08
N SER A 271 7.36 11.60 0.59
CA SER A 271 8.00 10.46 -0.07
C SER A 271 7.17 9.90 -1.23
N ILE A 272 5.85 9.91 -1.13
CA ILE A 272 4.94 9.50 -2.20
C ILE A 272 5.02 10.48 -3.37
N LEU A 273 5.02 11.79 -3.08
CA LEU A 273 5.08 12.81 -4.13
C LEU A 273 6.42 12.75 -4.88
N PHE A 274 7.55 12.61 -4.18
CA PHE A 274 8.86 12.44 -4.81
C PHE A 274 8.94 11.16 -5.64
N GLU A 275 8.39 10.05 -5.16
CA GLU A 275 8.41 8.79 -5.92
C GLU A 275 7.60 8.90 -7.21
N LEU A 276 6.44 9.54 -7.17
CA LEU A 276 5.58 9.65 -8.34
C LEU A 276 6.02 10.76 -9.30
N PHE A 277 6.53 11.87 -8.78
CA PHE A 277 6.67 13.12 -9.53
C PHE A 277 8.08 13.69 -9.56
N SER A 278 9.12 12.93 -9.22
CA SER A 278 10.49 13.38 -9.42
C SER A 278 11.31 12.41 -10.26
N ASP A 279 12.35 12.93 -10.91
CA ASP A 279 13.27 12.12 -11.71
C ASP A 279 14.12 11.17 -10.85
N LYS A 280 14.37 11.55 -9.60
CA LYS A 280 15.19 10.77 -8.65
C LYS A 280 14.41 9.67 -7.94
N GLY A 281 13.09 9.81 -7.82
CA GLY A 281 12.28 8.97 -6.94
C GLY A 281 12.60 9.18 -5.45
N SER A 282 12.12 8.29 -4.59
CA SER A 282 12.34 8.36 -3.13
C SER A 282 12.78 7.04 -2.49
N GLY A 283 12.90 5.98 -3.27
CA GLY A 283 13.21 4.64 -2.79
C GLY A 283 13.82 3.73 -3.84
N THR A 284 13.43 2.46 -3.82
CA THR A 284 13.86 1.46 -4.81
C THR A 284 12.70 1.02 -5.68
N LEU A 285 12.82 1.26 -6.98
CA LEU A 285 11.90 0.77 -8.00
C LEU A 285 12.28 -0.64 -8.44
N ILE A 286 11.35 -1.58 -8.33
CA ILE A 286 11.44 -2.91 -8.92
C ILE A 286 10.56 -2.91 -10.17
N ARG A 287 11.13 -3.17 -11.34
CA ARG A 287 10.38 -3.25 -12.58
C ARG A 287 10.94 -4.32 -13.51
N TYR A 288 10.12 -4.74 -14.48
CA TYR A 288 10.55 -5.68 -15.50
C TYR A 288 11.71 -5.12 -16.31
N GLU A 289 12.59 -6.02 -16.77
CA GLU A 289 13.63 -5.68 -17.74
C GLU A 289 12.96 -5.17 -19.02
N ARG A 290 13.41 -4.04 -19.53
CA ARG A 290 13.04 -3.63 -20.87
C ARG A 290 13.82 -4.54 -21.84
N VAL A 291 13.09 -5.39 -22.53
CA VAL A 291 13.62 -6.13 -23.69
C VAL A 291 13.90 -5.16 -24.82
#